data_1e1fd743300d1fd067900eb7b9c3035d
#
_entry.id   1e1fd743300d1fd067900eb7b9c3035d
#
_cell.length_a   1.000
_cell.length_b   1.000
_cell.length_c   1.000
_cell.angle_alpha   90.00
_cell.angle_beta   90.00
_cell.angle_gamma   90.00
#
_symmetry.space_group_name_H-M   'P 1'
#
loop_
_entity.id
_entity.type
_entity.pdbx_description
1 polymer ?
#
loop_
_entity_poly.entity_id
_entity_poly.type
_entity_poly.pdbx_seq_one_letter_code
_entity_poly.pdbx_strand_id
1 'polypeptide(L)'
;MRQTKTGILLANLGTPDAPTPEAVKRYLKQFLSDRRVVDTPRLLWWPLLRGVILPLRSPRVAKLYQSIWMDGGSPLMVYSREQQQALAARLPDTRVALGMSYGSPSLESAVDELLASDVDHIVVLPLYPQYSCSTVGAVWDELGRILARKRRIPGISFIRDYADDGAYIDALAKSARESFARHGEPDVLLLSYHGIPQRYADEGDDYPQRCRDTTRELVSALGLPPEKVMMTFQSRFGREPWLTPYTDETLKMLGEKGTGHIQVMCPGFAADCLETLEEIAEQNREIFLEAGGKKYAYIPALNATPEHIDMMLKLTAPYR
;
A
#
# COMPACT_ATOMS: atom_id res chain seq x y z
N MET A 1 4.55 23.04 33.15
CA MET A 1 5.14 22.42 31.95
C MET A 1 4.22 22.75 30.78
N ARG A 2 4.75 23.15 29.62
CA ARG A 2 3.95 23.31 28.42
C ARG A 2 3.44 21.92 28.00
N GLN A 3 2.15 21.75 27.75
CA GLN A 3 1.60 20.47 27.26
C GLN A 3 2.12 20.26 25.83
N THR A 4 2.72 19.09 25.59
CA THR A 4 3.20 18.70 24.26
C THR A 4 2.01 18.54 23.33
N LYS A 5 2.02 19.26 22.21
CA LYS A 5 0.97 19.16 21.19
C LYS A 5 1.37 18.14 20.16
N THR A 6 0.66 17.03 20.11
CA THR A 6 0.91 15.93 19.18
C THR A 6 0.08 16.07 17.91
N GLY A 7 0.67 15.76 16.77
CA GLY A 7 0.01 15.61 15.48
C GLY A 7 0.29 14.25 14.87
N ILE A 8 -0.56 13.80 13.96
CA ILE A 8 -0.39 12.54 13.23
C ILE A 8 -0.12 12.85 11.75
N LEU A 9 0.92 12.23 11.21
CA LEU A 9 1.23 12.22 9.79
C LEU A 9 0.90 10.85 9.22
N LEU A 10 -0.16 10.77 8.41
CA LEU A 10 -0.42 9.61 7.57
C LEU A 10 0.47 9.72 6.32
N ALA A 11 1.30 8.72 6.08
CA ALA A 11 2.22 8.68 4.94
C ALA A 11 1.84 7.58 3.96
N ASN A 12 1.61 7.91 2.70
CA ASN A 12 1.28 6.94 1.66
C ASN A 12 2.17 7.12 0.43
N LEU A 13 2.10 6.18 -0.53
CA LEU A 13 2.95 6.13 -1.72
C LEU A 13 2.81 7.39 -2.58
N GLY A 14 1.58 7.73 -2.90
CA GLY A 14 1.25 8.77 -3.83
C GLY A 14 0.72 8.27 -5.17
N THR A 15 0.35 9.21 -6.01
CA THR A 15 -0.40 8.93 -7.22
C THR A 15 -0.25 10.12 -8.19
N PRO A 16 -0.53 9.95 -9.50
CA PRO A 16 -0.58 11.08 -10.42
C PRO A 16 -1.70 12.07 -10.07
N ASP A 17 -1.48 13.35 -10.35
CA ASP A 17 -2.50 14.40 -10.13
C ASP A 17 -3.71 14.29 -11.08
N ALA A 18 -3.52 13.63 -12.23
CA ALA A 18 -4.54 13.41 -13.25
C ALA A 18 -4.23 12.13 -14.05
N PRO A 19 -5.24 11.49 -14.67
CA PRO A 19 -5.04 10.29 -15.47
C PRO A 19 -4.56 10.63 -16.90
N THR A 20 -3.56 11.52 -17.00
CA THR A 20 -2.95 11.96 -18.27
C THR A 20 -1.50 11.49 -18.38
N PRO A 21 -0.98 11.28 -19.60
CA PRO A 21 0.40 10.85 -19.79
C PRO A 21 1.41 11.80 -19.11
N GLU A 22 1.17 13.10 -19.12
CA GLU A 22 2.05 14.12 -18.53
C GLU A 22 2.08 14.03 -16.99
N ALA A 23 0.91 13.91 -16.35
CA ALA A 23 0.81 13.77 -14.91
C ALA A 23 1.42 12.44 -14.45
N VAL A 24 1.11 11.34 -15.14
CA VAL A 24 1.70 10.02 -14.88
C VAL A 24 3.22 10.05 -15.07
N LYS A 25 3.72 10.73 -16.09
CA LYS A 25 5.17 10.88 -16.34
C LYS A 25 5.85 11.62 -15.19
N ARG A 26 5.25 12.70 -14.65
CA ARG A 26 5.81 13.42 -13.48
C ARG A 26 5.88 12.52 -12.26
N TYR A 27 4.79 11.81 -11.96
CA TYR A 27 4.70 10.87 -10.85
C TYR A 27 5.71 9.73 -10.98
N LEU A 28 5.72 9.02 -12.11
CA LEU A 28 6.65 7.91 -12.36
C LEU A 28 8.11 8.36 -12.34
N LYS A 29 8.41 9.57 -12.82
CA LYS A 29 9.76 10.12 -12.74
C LYS A 29 10.22 10.29 -11.30
N GLN A 30 9.37 10.81 -10.42
CA GLN A 30 9.69 10.97 -8.99
C GLN A 30 9.85 9.61 -8.33
N PHE A 31 8.87 8.72 -8.48
CA PHE A 31 8.84 7.37 -7.91
C PHE A 31 10.05 6.51 -8.34
N LEU A 32 10.30 6.39 -9.63
CA LEU A 32 11.39 5.57 -10.17
C LEU A 32 12.78 6.23 -10.04
N SER A 33 12.85 7.47 -9.58
CA SER A 33 14.11 8.13 -9.24
C SER A 33 14.53 7.89 -7.79
N ASP A 34 13.69 7.31 -6.94
CA ASP A 34 14.06 6.96 -5.58
C ASP A 34 15.02 5.76 -5.57
N ARG A 35 16.10 5.87 -4.78
CA ARG A 35 17.09 4.78 -4.64
C ARG A 35 16.56 3.59 -3.85
N ARG A 36 15.59 3.81 -2.98
CA ARG A 36 14.93 2.75 -2.24
C ARG A 36 14.01 1.91 -3.14
N VAL A 37 13.53 2.50 -4.24
CA VAL A 37 12.64 1.83 -5.21
C VAL A 37 13.47 1.19 -6.33
N VAL A 38 14.44 1.93 -6.88
CA VAL A 38 15.34 1.44 -7.93
C VAL A 38 16.78 1.83 -7.58
N ASP A 39 17.56 0.87 -7.18
CA ASP A 39 18.96 1.06 -6.73
C ASP A 39 20.00 0.92 -7.83
N THR A 40 19.57 0.70 -9.07
CA THR A 40 20.45 0.69 -10.26
C THR A 40 21.34 1.95 -10.29
N PRO A 41 22.64 1.83 -10.60
CA PRO A 41 23.56 2.98 -10.68
C PRO A 41 23.01 4.10 -11.56
N ARG A 42 23.00 5.33 -11.03
CA ARG A 42 22.32 6.49 -11.65
C ARG A 42 22.77 6.81 -13.06
N LEU A 43 24.04 6.63 -13.36
CA LEU A 43 24.58 6.85 -14.70
C LEU A 43 23.94 5.95 -15.76
N LEU A 44 23.54 4.73 -15.39
CA LEU A 44 22.86 3.79 -16.27
C LEU A 44 21.33 3.99 -16.24
N TRP A 45 20.80 4.22 -15.03
CA TRP A 45 19.36 4.32 -14.84
C TRP A 45 18.72 5.58 -15.45
N TRP A 46 19.36 6.74 -15.30
CA TRP A 46 18.76 8.01 -15.73
C TRP A 46 18.54 8.12 -17.24
N PRO A 47 19.47 7.74 -18.11
CA PRO A 47 19.22 7.72 -19.54
C PRO A 47 18.09 6.75 -19.91
N LEU A 48 18.08 5.55 -19.32
CA LEU A 48 17.05 4.53 -19.54
C LEU A 48 15.67 5.02 -19.06
N LEU A 49 15.60 5.56 -17.86
CA LEU A 49 14.36 6.07 -17.28
C LEU A 49 13.77 7.17 -18.16
N ARG A 50 14.57 8.21 -18.52
CA ARG A 50 14.08 9.39 -19.23
C ARG A 50 13.88 9.15 -20.72
N GLY A 51 14.75 8.37 -21.35
CA GLY A 51 14.74 8.15 -22.80
C GLY A 51 13.82 7.02 -23.25
N VAL A 52 13.59 6.03 -22.41
CA VAL A 52 12.82 4.83 -22.79
C VAL A 52 11.62 4.58 -21.89
N ILE A 53 11.85 4.43 -20.58
CA ILE A 53 10.78 3.97 -19.68
C ILE A 53 9.65 4.97 -19.58
N LEU A 54 9.94 6.23 -19.25
CA LEU A 54 8.90 7.25 -19.08
C LEU A 54 8.12 7.51 -20.37
N PRO A 55 8.74 7.68 -21.57
CA PRO A 55 7.99 7.90 -22.80
C PRO A 55 7.06 6.74 -23.16
N LEU A 56 7.48 5.50 -22.99
CA LEU A 56 6.70 4.33 -23.35
C LEU A 56 5.65 3.95 -22.31
N ARG A 57 6.00 4.06 -21.03
CA ARG A 57 5.14 3.58 -19.93
C ARG A 57 4.07 4.59 -19.54
N SER A 58 4.37 5.90 -19.60
CA SER A 58 3.42 6.90 -19.10
C SER A 58 2.08 6.92 -19.85
N PRO A 59 2.03 6.84 -21.20
CA PRO A 59 0.75 6.77 -21.92
C PRO A 59 -0.04 5.50 -21.60
N ARG A 60 0.65 4.37 -21.44
CA ARG A 60 0.02 3.08 -21.10
C ARG A 60 -0.58 3.13 -19.70
N VAL A 61 0.18 3.56 -18.72
CA VAL A 61 -0.26 3.67 -17.32
C VAL A 61 -1.37 4.71 -17.16
N ALA A 62 -1.34 5.81 -17.95
CA ALA A 62 -2.43 6.79 -17.94
C ALA A 62 -3.78 6.18 -18.34
N LYS A 63 -3.80 5.27 -19.33
CA LYS A 63 -5.03 4.54 -19.71
C LYS A 63 -5.55 3.65 -18.58
N LEU A 64 -4.65 2.99 -17.84
CA LEU A 64 -5.05 2.18 -16.69
C LEU A 64 -5.62 3.06 -15.56
N TYR A 65 -5.03 4.25 -15.32
CA TYR A 65 -5.63 5.20 -14.38
C TYR A 65 -6.99 5.72 -14.84
N GLN A 66 -7.18 5.91 -16.15
CA GLN A 66 -8.48 6.36 -16.70
C GLN A 66 -9.61 5.37 -16.39
N SER A 67 -9.35 4.05 -16.42
CA SER A 67 -10.37 3.03 -16.16
C SER A 67 -10.84 2.99 -14.70
N ILE A 68 -9.99 3.42 -13.76
CA ILE A 68 -10.29 3.37 -12.33
C ILE A 68 -10.48 4.75 -11.69
N TRP A 69 -10.40 5.84 -12.48
CA TRP A 69 -10.42 7.20 -11.93
C TRP A 69 -11.77 7.52 -11.31
N MET A 70 -11.75 8.05 -10.09
CA MET A 70 -12.93 8.38 -9.31
C MET A 70 -13.22 9.88 -9.34
N ASP A 71 -14.44 10.26 -8.92
CA ASP A 71 -14.74 11.63 -8.58
C ASP A 71 -13.83 12.08 -7.41
N GLY A 72 -13.01 13.09 -7.65
CA GLY A 72 -12.04 13.59 -6.66
C GLY A 72 -10.60 13.09 -6.81
N GLY A 73 -10.30 12.16 -7.73
CA GLY A 73 -8.93 11.74 -8.02
C GLY A 73 -8.74 10.25 -8.25
N SER A 74 -7.50 9.79 -8.13
CA SER A 74 -7.22 8.36 -8.11
C SER A 74 -7.82 7.69 -6.85
N PRO A 75 -8.14 6.39 -6.90
CA PRO A 75 -8.62 5.67 -5.72
C PRO A 75 -7.71 5.84 -4.49
N LEU A 76 -6.39 5.71 -4.68
CA LEU A 76 -5.43 5.92 -3.58
C LEU A 76 -5.59 7.29 -2.92
N MET A 77 -5.77 8.36 -3.70
CA MET A 77 -5.94 9.71 -3.18
C MET A 77 -7.27 9.87 -2.45
N VAL A 78 -8.36 9.40 -3.06
CA VAL A 78 -9.70 9.50 -2.49
C VAL A 78 -9.75 8.79 -1.14
N TYR A 79 -9.37 7.52 -1.10
CA TYR A 79 -9.40 6.74 0.13
C TYR A 79 -8.41 7.22 1.19
N SER A 80 -7.21 7.71 0.80
CA SER A 80 -6.28 8.29 1.78
C SER A 80 -6.83 9.57 2.42
N ARG A 81 -7.57 10.41 1.67
CA ARG A 81 -8.25 11.58 2.21
C ARG A 81 -9.40 11.20 3.14
N GLU A 82 -10.17 10.19 2.76
CA GLU A 82 -11.25 9.67 3.61
C GLU A 82 -10.69 9.11 4.93
N GLN A 83 -9.57 8.37 4.89
CA GLN A 83 -8.85 7.90 6.07
C GLN A 83 -8.41 9.06 6.97
N GLN A 84 -7.79 10.08 6.37
CA GLN A 84 -7.38 11.30 7.09
C GLN A 84 -8.56 11.98 7.78
N GLN A 85 -9.65 12.20 7.05
CA GLN A 85 -10.85 12.87 7.54
C GLN A 85 -11.53 12.07 8.66
N ALA A 86 -11.69 10.76 8.45
CA ALA A 86 -12.30 9.87 9.42
C ALA A 86 -11.49 9.78 10.72
N LEU A 87 -10.15 9.71 10.62
CA LEU A 87 -9.28 9.71 11.79
C LEU A 87 -9.31 11.06 12.51
N ALA A 88 -9.26 12.18 11.77
CA ALA A 88 -9.35 13.52 12.35
C ALA A 88 -10.67 13.76 13.08
N ALA A 89 -11.79 13.27 12.54
CA ALA A 89 -13.10 13.36 13.18
C ALA A 89 -13.17 12.64 14.55
N ARG A 90 -12.37 11.60 14.73
CA ARG A 90 -12.24 10.84 16.00
C ARG A 90 -11.25 11.46 16.98
N LEU A 91 -10.48 12.46 16.54
CA LEU A 91 -9.39 13.10 17.29
C LEU A 91 -9.47 14.64 17.18
N PRO A 92 -10.51 15.29 17.76
CA PRO A 92 -10.77 16.72 17.54
C PRO A 92 -9.61 17.61 18.00
N ASP A 93 -8.84 17.19 19.00
CA ASP A 93 -7.72 17.97 19.57
C ASP A 93 -6.35 17.60 18.93
N THR A 94 -6.33 16.68 17.95
CA THR A 94 -5.10 16.22 17.30
C THR A 94 -5.14 16.55 15.81
N ARG A 95 -4.16 17.33 15.33
CA ARG A 95 -4.03 17.58 13.88
C ARG A 95 -3.61 16.31 13.16
N VAL A 96 -4.36 15.91 12.13
CA VAL A 96 -4.02 14.80 11.26
C VAL A 96 -3.73 15.35 9.87
N ALA A 97 -2.50 15.14 9.38
CA ALA A 97 -2.07 15.53 8.05
C ALA A 97 -1.82 14.29 7.18
N LEU A 98 -2.03 14.43 5.87
CA LEU A 98 -1.74 13.42 4.86
C LEU A 98 -0.56 13.86 4.00
N GLY A 99 0.45 13.01 3.87
CA GLY A 99 1.60 13.25 3.01
C GLY A 99 1.88 12.06 2.09
N MET A 100 2.22 12.35 0.84
CA MET A 100 2.60 11.37 -0.16
C MET A 100 4.12 11.34 -0.33
N SER A 101 4.69 10.15 -0.45
CA SER A 101 6.11 9.99 -0.80
C SER A 101 6.40 10.55 -2.18
N TYR A 102 5.46 10.38 -3.11
CA TYR A 102 5.57 10.85 -4.49
C TYR A 102 4.26 11.53 -4.93
N GLY A 103 4.37 12.71 -5.54
CA GLY A 103 3.21 13.52 -5.92
C GLY A 103 2.74 14.48 -4.83
N SER A 104 1.45 14.80 -4.81
CA SER A 104 0.85 15.81 -3.93
C SER A 104 -0.36 15.26 -3.17
N PRO A 105 -0.61 15.70 -1.91
CA PRO A 105 0.24 16.57 -1.08
C PRO A 105 1.54 15.86 -0.69
N SER A 106 2.68 16.55 -0.69
CA SER A 106 3.96 15.94 -0.36
C SER A 106 4.12 15.70 1.15
N LEU A 107 5.01 14.79 1.54
CA LEU A 107 5.41 14.63 2.95
C LEU A 107 5.91 15.95 3.54
N GLU A 108 6.66 16.75 2.77
CA GLU A 108 7.14 18.06 3.22
C GLU A 108 5.99 19.02 3.53
N SER A 109 4.99 19.13 2.63
CA SER A 109 3.82 20.00 2.86
C SER A 109 3.01 19.56 4.08
N ALA A 110 2.89 18.25 4.32
CA ALA A 110 2.19 17.72 5.49
C ALA A 110 2.95 18.01 6.80
N VAL A 111 4.28 17.88 6.80
CA VAL A 111 5.11 18.28 7.94
C VAL A 111 4.98 19.79 8.20
N ASP A 112 4.99 20.63 7.15
CA ASP A 112 4.83 22.07 7.29
C ASP A 112 3.45 22.46 7.85
N GLU A 113 2.39 21.78 7.42
CA GLU A 113 1.04 21.95 7.98
C GLU A 113 1.00 21.65 9.48
N LEU A 114 1.62 20.55 9.92
CA LEU A 114 1.69 20.19 11.33
C LEU A 114 2.49 21.21 12.14
N LEU A 115 3.64 21.63 11.65
CA LEU A 115 4.48 22.63 12.32
C LEU A 115 3.81 24.01 12.40
N ALA A 116 3.06 24.41 11.38
CA ALA A 116 2.25 25.63 11.36
C ALA A 116 1.08 25.59 12.36
N SER A 117 0.66 24.39 12.76
CA SER A 117 -0.35 24.17 13.80
C SER A 117 0.23 24.04 15.21
N ASP A 118 1.48 24.47 15.42
CA ASP A 118 2.22 24.41 16.69
C ASP A 118 2.40 22.99 17.27
N VAL A 119 2.41 21.98 16.43
CA VAL A 119 2.72 20.60 16.83
C VAL A 119 4.19 20.51 17.25
N ASP A 120 4.42 19.91 18.43
CA ASP A 120 5.76 19.69 19.00
C ASP A 120 6.24 18.24 18.83
N HIS A 121 5.30 17.32 18.57
CA HIS A 121 5.57 15.89 18.40
C HIS A 121 4.71 15.34 17.27
N ILE A 122 5.33 14.66 16.31
CA ILE A 122 4.65 14.05 15.16
C ILE A 122 4.72 12.54 15.28
N VAL A 123 3.55 11.90 15.29
CA VAL A 123 3.42 10.44 15.14
C VAL A 123 3.28 10.14 13.66
N VAL A 124 4.24 9.46 13.09
CA VAL A 124 4.24 9.07 11.68
C VAL A 124 3.67 7.66 11.55
N LEU A 125 2.57 7.54 10.84
CA LEU A 125 1.94 6.27 10.49
C LEU A 125 2.03 6.04 8.98
N PRO A 126 3.04 5.30 8.50
CA PRO A 126 3.07 4.86 7.12
C PRO A 126 1.91 3.89 6.85
N LEU A 127 1.17 4.13 5.77
CA LEU A 127 0.02 3.30 5.39
C LEU A 127 0.47 2.03 4.63
N TYR A 128 1.49 1.39 5.18
CA TYR A 128 2.06 0.12 4.71
C TYR A 128 2.15 -0.83 5.91
N PRO A 129 1.23 -1.82 5.99
CA PRO A 129 1.19 -2.72 7.14
C PRO A 129 2.48 -3.51 7.34
N GLN A 130 3.08 -3.97 6.25
CA GLN A 130 4.35 -4.70 6.24
C GLN A 130 5.48 -3.76 5.88
N TYR A 131 6.52 -3.71 6.72
CA TYR A 131 7.73 -2.96 6.40
C TYR A 131 8.37 -3.46 5.10
N SER A 132 8.83 -2.51 4.29
CA SER A 132 9.84 -2.73 3.24
C SER A 132 10.74 -1.51 3.15
N CYS A 133 11.97 -1.76 2.78
CA CYS A 133 12.96 -0.71 2.48
C CYS A 133 12.45 0.25 1.40
N SER A 134 11.74 -0.25 0.40
CA SER A 134 11.22 0.54 -0.72
C SER A 134 9.98 1.38 -0.41
N THR A 135 9.32 1.16 0.73
CA THR A 135 8.12 1.89 1.17
C THR A 135 8.38 2.65 2.46
N VAL A 136 8.35 1.97 3.60
CA VAL A 136 8.57 2.58 4.93
C VAL A 136 9.96 3.18 5.05
N GLY A 137 10.98 2.50 4.50
CA GLY A 137 12.35 3.04 4.45
C GLY A 137 12.45 4.32 3.62
N ALA A 138 11.73 4.42 2.50
CA ALA A 138 11.66 5.64 1.68
C ALA A 138 10.99 6.80 2.42
N VAL A 139 9.91 6.55 3.17
CA VAL A 139 9.26 7.55 4.04
C VAL A 139 10.24 8.06 5.09
N TRP A 140 11.00 7.18 5.73
CA TRP A 140 12.00 7.54 6.75
C TRP A 140 13.09 8.44 6.17
N ASP A 141 13.67 8.07 5.03
CA ASP A 141 14.73 8.84 4.36
C ASP A 141 14.23 10.25 3.97
N GLU A 142 13.00 10.34 3.41
CA GLU A 142 12.42 11.61 3.01
C GLU A 142 12.13 12.50 4.23
N LEU A 143 11.61 11.96 5.33
CA LEU A 143 11.42 12.71 6.58
C LEU A 143 12.75 13.24 7.13
N GLY A 144 13.80 12.42 7.14
CA GLY A 144 15.13 12.85 7.55
C GLY A 144 15.64 14.01 6.69
N ARG A 145 15.45 13.94 5.38
CA ARG A 145 15.82 14.98 4.42
C ARG A 145 15.02 16.29 4.64
N ILE A 146 13.71 16.18 4.93
CA ILE A 146 12.84 17.31 5.22
C ILE A 146 13.29 18.00 6.52
N LEU A 147 13.43 17.22 7.60
CA LEU A 147 13.74 17.75 8.93
C LEU A 147 15.15 18.37 9.01
N ALA A 148 16.13 17.83 8.27
CA ALA A 148 17.47 18.41 8.19
C ALA A 148 17.50 19.87 7.69
N ARG A 149 16.45 20.30 7.00
CA ARG A 149 16.32 21.70 6.47
C ARG A 149 15.49 22.61 7.36
N LYS A 150 14.85 22.08 8.42
CA LYS A 150 13.98 22.87 9.31
C LYS A 150 14.76 23.42 10.50
N ARG A 151 14.44 24.65 10.91
CA ARG A 151 14.98 25.27 12.14
C ARG A 151 14.31 24.71 13.41
N ARG A 152 13.02 24.40 13.32
CA ARG A 152 12.25 23.77 14.39
C ARG A 152 12.06 22.29 14.05
N ILE A 153 12.61 21.41 14.86
CA ILE A 153 12.50 19.97 14.71
C ILE A 153 11.54 19.47 15.81
N PRO A 154 10.40 18.84 15.45
CA PRO A 154 9.51 18.22 16.43
C PRO A 154 10.08 16.91 16.92
N GLY A 155 9.57 16.40 18.05
CA GLY A 155 9.76 15.00 18.41
C GLY A 155 9.12 14.10 17.35
N ILE A 156 9.70 12.93 17.08
CA ILE A 156 9.16 11.97 16.09
C ILE A 156 8.96 10.62 16.74
N SER A 157 7.75 10.09 16.64
CA SER A 157 7.45 8.67 16.83
C SER A 157 7.12 8.06 15.47
N PHE A 158 7.87 7.06 15.06
CA PHE A 158 7.73 6.44 13.75
C PHE A 158 7.26 5.00 13.91
N ILE A 159 6.07 4.68 13.40
CA ILE A 159 5.52 3.34 13.39
C ILE A 159 6.10 2.59 12.21
N ARG A 160 7.01 1.63 12.48
CA ARG A 160 7.74 0.92 11.43
C ARG A 160 6.84 -0.02 10.62
N ASP A 161 6.03 -0.80 11.29
CA ASP A 161 5.05 -1.72 10.69
C ASP A 161 3.98 -2.11 11.72
N TYR A 162 2.94 -2.78 11.24
CA TYR A 162 1.85 -3.33 12.05
C TYR A 162 1.30 -4.64 11.44
N ALA A 163 2.18 -5.40 10.80
CA ALA A 163 1.86 -6.59 10.01
C ALA A 163 1.15 -7.69 10.80
N ASP A 164 1.42 -7.81 12.09
CA ASP A 164 0.85 -8.78 13.04
C ASP A 164 0.05 -8.11 14.18
N ASP A 165 -0.28 -6.82 14.04
CA ASP A 165 -1.12 -6.13 15.03
C ASP A 165 -2.53 -6.74 15.05
N GLY A 166 -3.03 -7.08 16.25
CA GLY A 166 -4.32 -7.74 16.41
C GLY A 166 -5.50 -6.94 15.85
N ALA A 167 -5.50 -5.60 15.97
CA ALA A 167 -6.59 -4.80 15.45
C ALA A 167 -6.57 -4.74 13.90
N TYR A 168 -5.38 -4.78 13.30
CA TYR A 168 -5.22 -4.89 11.86
C TYR A 168 -5.71 -6.25 11.34
N ILE A 169 -5.31 -7.33 11.99
CA ILE A 169 -5.74 -8.70 11.64
C ILE A 169 -7.25 -8.87 11.79
N ASP A 170 -7.84 -8.34 12.87
CA ASP A 170 -9.29 -8.38 13.10
C ASP A 170 -10.06 -7.63 12.01
N ALA A 171 -9.55 -6.47 11.55
CA ALA A 171 -10.15 -5.71 10.46
C ALA A 171 -10.11 -6.49 9.14
N LEU A 172 -8.97 -7.11 8.80
CA LEU A 172 -8.85 -7.97 7.62
C LEU A 172 -9.78 -9.19 7.71
N ALA A 173 -9.82 -9.86 8.86
CA ALA A 173 -10.66 -11.04 9.06
C ALA A 173 -12.15 -10.69 8.94
N LYS A 174 -12.58 -9.53 9.46
CA LYS A 174 -13.95 -9.04 9.29
C LYS A 174 -14.27 -8.80 7.82
N SER A 175 -13.42 -8.09 7.08
CA SER A 175 -13.58 -7.83 5.65
C SER A 175 -13.69 -9.14 4.84
N ALA A 176 -12.85 -10.14 5.15
CA ALA A 176 -12.92 -11.44 4.51
C ALA A 176 -14.25 -12.16 4.81
N ARG A 177 -14.70 -12.21 6.07
CA ARG A 177 -15.97 -12.83 6.45
C ARG A 177 -17.17 -12.17 5.79
N GLU A 178 -17.18 -10.84 5.68
CA GLU A 178 -18.23 -10.10 4.97
C GLU A 178 -18.26 -10.45 3.48
N SER A 179 -17.09 -10.64 2.87
CA SER A 179 -17.00 -11.09 1.49
C SER A 179 -17.49 -12.54 1.33
N PHE A 180 -17.12 -13.43 2.25
CA PHE A 180 -17.62 -14.83 2.24
C PHE A 180 -19.14 -14.88 2.42
N ALA A 181 -19.71 -14.06 3.29
CA ALA A 181 -21.16 -13.98 3.46
C ALA A 181 -21.87 -13.49 2.19
N ARG A 182 -21.24 -12.60 1.44
CA ARG A 182 -21.81 -12.01 0.21
C ARG A 182 -21.64 -12.89 -1.01
N HIS A 183 -20.47 -13.54 -1.13
CA HIS A 183 -20.09 -14.29 -2.34
C HIS A 183 -20.07 -15.81 -2.14
N GLY A 184 -20.26 -16.30 -0.91
CA GLY A 184 -20.03 -17.69 -0.52
C GLY A 184 -18.60 -17.95 -0.11
N GLU A 185 -18.38 -18.99 0.68
CA GLU A 185 -17.02 -19.41 1.09
C GLU A 185 -16.20 -19.84 -0.14
N PRO A 186 -14.96 -19.34 -0.31
CA PRO A 186 -14.13 -19.73 -1.44
C PRO A 186 -13.51 -21.12 -1.26
N ASP A 187 -13.16 -21.78 -2.37
CA ASP A 187 -12.30 -22.94 -2.36
C ASP A 187 -10.86 -22.55 -1.95
N VAL A 188 -10.42 -21.36 -2.40
CA VAL A 188 -9.12 -20.79 -2.07
C VAL A 188 -9.27 -19.28 -1.76
N LEU A 189 -8.77 -18.86 -0.60
CA LEU A 189 -8.47 -17.47 -0.29
C LEU A 189 -7.03 -17.19 -0.70
N LEU A 190 -6.83 -16.29 -1.67
CA LEU A 190 -5.51 -15.89 -2.12
C LEU A 190 -5.14 -14.53 -1.55
N LEU A 191 -4.03 -14.46 -0.85
CA LEU A 191 -3.47 -13.24 -0.27
C LEU A 191 -2.35 -12.74 -1.19
N SER A 192 -2.62 -11.67 -1.92
CA SER A 192 -1.67 -11.09 -2.87
C SER A 192 -0.99 -9.88 -2.26
N TYR A 193 0.33 -9.94 -2.12
CA TYR A 193 1.18 -8.84 -1.67
C TYR A 193 1.92 -8.23 -2.86
N HIS A 194 2.30 -6.97 -2.78
CA HIS A 194 3.18 -6.41 -3.80
C HIS A 194 4.54 -7.10 -3.74
N GLY A 195 5.04 -7.56 -4.89
CA GLY A 195 6.36 -8.16 -4.98
C GLY A 195 7.50 -7.13 -4.76
N ILE A 196 8.64 -7.62 -4.34
CA ILE A 196 9.92 -6.92 -4.39
C ILE A 196 10.98 -7.83 -5.04
N PRO A 197 12.08 -7.28 -5.59
CA PRO A 197 13.20 -8.10 -6.05
C PRO A 197 13.70 -9.04 -4.96
N GLN A 198 13.94 -10.30 -5.29
CA GLN A 198 14.43 -11.31 -4.33
C GLN A 198 15.70 -10.84 -3.61
N ARG A 199 16.60 -10.19 -4.32
CA ARG A 199 17.85 -9.69 -3.74
C ARG A 199 17.65 -8.67 -2.62
N TYR A 200 16.54 -7.88 -2.59
CA TYR A 200 16.27 -6.98 -1.46
C TYR A 200 16.05 -7.77 -0.17
N ALA A 201 15.32 -8.90 -0.26
CA ALA A 201 15.17 -9.80 0.88
C ALA A 201 16.51 -10.45 1.26
N ASP A 202 17.31 -10.86 0.29
CA ASP A 202 18.63 -11.46 0.51
C ASP A 202 19.62 -10.46 1.16
N GLU A 203 19.44 -9.17 0.91
CA GLU A 203 20.20 -8.05 1.49
C GLU A 203 19.66 -7.57 2.84
N GLY A 204 18.58 -8.17 3.35
CA GLY A 204 18.07 -7.93 4.70
C GLY A 204 16.74 -7.18 4.80
N ASP A 205 16.01 -6.97 3.70
CA ASP A 205 14.62 -6.49 3.78
C ASP A 205 13.72 -7.62 4.32
N ASP A 206 13.17 -7.43 5.51
CA ASP A 206 12.35 -8.44 6.20
C ASP A 206 10.89 -8.49 5.70
N TYR A 207 10.57 -7.76 4.63
CA TYR A 207 9.23 -7.71 4.04
C TYR A 207 8.58 -9.09 3.80
N PRO A 208 9.28 -10.11 3.21
CA PRO A 208 8.68 -11.42 3.02
C PRO A 208 8.27 -12.09 4.33
N GLN A 209 9.02 -11.85 5.41
CA GLN A 209 8.69 -12.37 6.73
C GLN A 209 7.46 -11.68 7.29
N ARG A 210 7.36 -10.34 7.16
CA ARG A 210 6.20 -9.59 7.61
C ARG A 210 4.92 -9.96 6.85
N CYS A 211 5.02 -10.29 5.55
CA CYS A 211 3.90 -10.85 4.77
C CYS A 211 3.47 -12.23 5.31
N ARG A 212 4.43 -13.10 5.64
CA ARG A 212 4.14 -14.41 6.27
C ARG A 212 3.48 -14.25 7.64
N ASP A 213 3.93 -13.29 8.45
CA ASP A 213 3.34 -13.02 9.75
C ASP A 213 1.87 -12.59 9.62
N THR A 214 1.56 -11.62 8.76
CA THR A 214 0.17 -11.23 8.45
C THR A 214 -0.66 -12.43 7.97
N THR A 215 -0.11 -13.23 7.05
CA THR A 215 -0.81 -14.42 6.51
C THR A 215 -1.12 -15.41 7.61
N ARG A 216 -0.16 -15.73 8.47
CA ARG A 216 -0.32 -16.68 9.58
C ARG A 216 -1.41 -16.22 10.55
N GLU A 217 -1.33 -14.96 11.00
CA GLU A 217 -2.28 -14.39 11.95
C GLU A 217 -3.70 -14.32 11.35
N LEU A 218 -3.82 -13.97 10.07
CA LEU A 218 -5.11 -13.91 9.38
C LEU A 218 -5.73 -15.30 9.21
N VAL A 219 -4.93 -16.32 8.84
CA VAL A 219 -5.38 -17.72 8.78
C VAL A 219 -5.93 -18.17 10.14
N SER A 220 -5.20 -17.88 11.21
CA SER A 220 -5.61 -18.18 12.59
C SER A 220 -6.91 -17.46 12.95
N ALA A 221 -7.01 -16.16 12.68
CA ALA A 221 -8.19 -15.36 12.99
C ALA A 221 -9.44 -15.81 12.21
N LEU A 222 -9.27 -16.26 10.96
CA LEU A 222 -10.37 -16.79 10.15
C LEU A 222 -10.78 -18.20 10.53
N GLY A 223 -9.91 -18.96 11.17
CA GLY A 223 -10.12 -20.38 11.46
C GLY A 223 -10.16 -21.25 10.20
N LEU A 224 -9.54 -20.79 9.11
CA LEU A 224 -9.49 -21.55 7.86
C LEU A 224 -8.39 -22.62 7.91
N PRO A 225 -8.60 -23.78 7.26
CA PRO A 225 -7.53 -24.73 7.01
C PRO A 225 -6.39 -24.05 6.21
N PRO A 226 -5.11 -24.19 6.62
CA PRO A 226 -4.00 -23.53 5.95
C PRO A 226 -3.91 -23.81 4.44
N GLU A 227 -4.32 -25.00 4.01
CA GLU A 227 -4.33 -25.43 2.60
C GLU A 227 -5.35 -24.66 1.74
N LYS A 228 -6.34 -24.01 2.36
CA LYS A 228 -7.29 -23.12 1.67
C LYS A 228 -6.76 -21.70 1.50
N VAL A 229 -5.61 -21.34 2.06
CA VAL A 229 -5.05 -20.00 1.98
C VAL A 229 -3.70 -20.03 1.27
N MET A 230 -3.57 -19.23 0.23
CA MET A 230 -2.32 -19.11 -0.53
C MET A 230 -1.78 -17.69 -0.46
N MET A 231 -0.50 -17.54 -0.13
CA MET A 231 0.22 -16.28 -0.17
C MET A 231 0.98 -16.16 -1.50
N THR A 232 0.80 -15.04 -2.19
CA THR A 232 1.43 -14.77 -3.49
C THR A 232 1.93 -13.33 -3.58
N PHE A 233 2.72 -13.04 -4.64
CA PHE A 233 3.27 -11.71 -4.91
C PHE A 233 2.90 -11.24 -6.31
N GLN A 234 2.42 -9.98 -6.42
CA GLN A 234 1.98 -9.33 -7.65
C GLN A 234 2.97 -8.27 -8.14
N SER A 235 2.70 -7.70 -9.31
CA SER A 235 3.32 -6.46 -9.82
C SER A 235 4.81 -6.56 -10.11
N ARG A 236 5.32 -7.74 -10.50
CA ARG A 236 6.73 -7.91 -10.88
C ARG A 236 7.11 -7.02 -12.06
N PHE A 237 8.31 -6.48 -12.02
CA PHE A 237 8.84 -5.60 -13.05
C PHE A 237 10.28 -5.98 -13.45
N GLY A 238 10.58 -5.87 -14.75
CA GLY A 238 11.93 -6.13 -15.26
C GLY A 238 12.24 -7.62 -15.44
N ARG A 239 13.55 -7.97 -15.42
CA ARG A 239 14.02 -9.33 -15.71
C ARG A 239 14.69 -10.02 -14.53
N GLU A 240 14.94 -9.30 -13.45
CA GLU A 240 15.50 -9.90 -12.24
C GLU A 240 14.47 -10.78 -11.53
N PRO A 241 14.91 -11.77 -10.74
CA PRO A 241 14.01 -12.57 -9.92
C PRO A 241 13.32 -11.71 -8.85
N TRP A 242 12.01 -11.92 -8.70
CA TRP A 242 11.19 -11.31 -7.67
C TRP A 242 10.71 -12.37 -6.69
N LEU A 243 10.15 -11.95 -5.55
CA LEU A 243 9.54 -12.88 -4.59
C LEU A 243 8.47 -13.73 -5.25
N THR A 244 8.45 -15.00 -4.90
CA THR A 244 7.52 -16.02 -5.43
C THR A 244 6.66 -16.62 -4.30
N PRO A 245 5.52 -17.29 -4.62
CA PRO A 245 4.94 -17.51 -5.94
C PRO A 245 4.29 -16.26 -6.53
N TYR A 246 4.23 -16.17 -7.87
CA TYR A 246 3.59 -15.04 -8.56
C TYR A 246 2.08 -15.20 -8.59
N THR A 247 1.34 -14.11 -8.39
CA THR A 247 -0.13 -14.10 -8.32
C THR A 247 -0.77 -14.52 -9.63
N ASP A 248 -0.35 -13.96 -10.76
CA ASP A 248 -0.86 -14.26 -12.10
C ASP A 248 -0.65 -15.74 -12.49
N GLU A 249 0.55 -16.28 -12.25
CA GLU A 249 0.87 -17.68 -12.53
C GLU A 249 0.09 -18.64 -11.61
N THR A 250 -0.06 -18.29 -10.34
CA THR A 250 -0.85 -19.08 -9.38
C THR A 250 -2.32 -19.12 -9.76
N LEU A 251 -2.91 -18.00 -10.13
CA LEU A 251 -4.30 -17.91 -10.57
C LEU A 251 -4.54 -18.71 -11.85
N LYS A 252 -3.64 -18.62 -12.82
CA LYS A 252 -3.69 -19.43 -14.04
C LYS A 252 -3.66 -20.92 -13.70
N MET A 253 -2.71 -21.37 -12.90
CA MET A 253 -2.60 -22.76 -12.45
C MET A 253 -3.89 -23.24 -11.74
N LEU A 254 -4.48 -22.42 -10.87
CA LEU A 254 -5.70 -22.78 -10.16
C LEU A 254 -6.89 -22.87 -11.12
N GLY A 255 -7.00 -21.99 -12.12
CA GLY A 255 -8.00 -22.08 -13.19
C GLY A 255 -7.87 -23.35 -14.00
N GLU A 256 -6.65 -23.70 -14.47
CA GLU A 256 -6.34 -24.92 -15.20
C GLU A 256 -6.65 -26.21 -14.41
N LYS A 257 -6.52 -26.16 -13.08
CA LYS A 257 -6.93 -27.26 -12.17
C LYS A 257 -8.44 -27.35 -11.95
N GLY A 258 -9.22 -26.40 -12.47
CA GLY A 258 -10.67 -26.40 -12.34
C GLY A 258 -11.17 -25.90 -10.97
N THR A 259 -10.39 -25.08 -10.26
CA THR A 259 -10.83 -24.45 -9.00
C THR A 259 -12.12 -23.64 -9.24
N GLY A 260 -13.15 -23.91 -8.43
CA GLY A 260 -14.48 -23.36 -8.64
C GLY A 260 -14.61 -21.89 -8.23
N HIS A 261 -14.16 -21.54 -7.04
CA HIS A 261 -14.34 -20.22 -6.45
C HIS A 261 -13.08 -19.73 -5.74
N ILE A 262 -12.58 -18.58 -6.15
CA ILE A 262 -11.46 -17.91 -5.51
C ILE A 262 -11.90 -16.54 -5.00
N GLN A 263 -11.44 -16.17 -3.80
CA GLN A 263 -11.47 -14.78 -3.35
C GLN A 263 -10.04 -14.28 -3.13
N VAL A 264 -9.76 -13.06 -3.56
CA VAL A 264 -8.43 -12.46 -3.49
C VAL A 264 -8.47 -11.22 -2.62
N MET A 265 -7.56 -11.13 -1.65
CA MET A 265 -7.33 -9.99 -0.78
C MET A 265 -5.89 -9.49 -0.96
N CYS A 266 -5.70 -8.19 -0.84
CA CYS A 266 -4.38 -7.54 -0.91
C CYS A 266 -4.00 -6.92 0.44
N PRO A 267 -3.53 -7.69 1.44
CA PRO A 267 -3.31 -7.17 2.80
C PRO A 267 -2.23 -6.09 2.87
N GLY A 268 -1.29 -6.05 1.92
CA GLY A 268 -0.24 -5.02 1.86
C GLY A 268 -0.72 -3.61 1.50
N PHE A 269 -2.01 -3.45 1.17
CA PHE A 269 -2.57 -2.18 0.70
C PHE A 269 -3.61 -1.65 1.68
N ALA A 270 -3.30 -0.52 2.32
CA ALA A 270 -4.21 0.16 3.25
C ALA A 270 -5.39 0.85 2.54
N ALA A 271 -5.25 1.13 1.25
CA ALA A 271 -6.26 1.74 0.40
C ALA A 271 -6.22 1.12 -0.99
N ASP A 272 -7.37 1.02 -1.64
CA ASP A 272 -7.45 0.60 -3.03
C ASP A 272 -6.70 1.57 -3.95
N CYS A 273 -6.04 1.01 -4.94
CA CYS A 273 -5.16 1.72 -5.86
C CYS A 273 -5.16 1.03 -7.24
N LEU A 274 -4.24 1.45 -8.12
CA LEU A 274 -4.10 0.86 -9.44
C LEU A 274 -3.82 -0.65 -9.36
N GLU A 275 -2.93 -1.04 -8.47
CA GLU A 275 -2.45 -2.40 -8.30
C GLU A 275 -3.54 -3.34 -7.72
N THR A 276 -4.53 -2.80 -7.02
CA THR A 276 -5.62 -3.61 -6.48
C THR A 276 -6.83 -3.66 -7.41
N LEU A 277 -7.24 -2.52 -7.97
CA LEU A 277 -8.47 -2.44 -8.76
C LEU A 277 -8.26 -2.88 -10.21
N GLU A 278 -7.18 -2.46 -10.84
CA GLU A 278 -6.91 -2.80 -12.22
C GLU A 278 -6.17 -4.13 -12.36
N GLU A 279 -5.06 -4.32 -11.64
CA GLU A 279 -4.27 -5.55 -11.76
C GLU A 279 -4.99 -6.75 -11.11
N ILE A 280 -5.47 -6.65 -9.86
CA ILE A 280 -6.05 -7.79 -9.15
C ILE A 280 -7.54 -7.97 -9.47
N ALA A 281 -8.35 -6.90 -9.37
CA ALA A 281 -9.79 -7.05 -9.54
C ALA A 281 -10.22 -7.26 -11.00
N GLU A 282 -9.42 -6.80 -11.99
CA GLU A 282 -9.72 -6.94 -13.42
C GLU A 282 -8.78 -7.93 -14.11
N GLN A 283 -7.50 -7.59 -14.33
CA GLN A 283 -6.58 -8.44 -15.11
C GLN A 283 -6.43 -9.85 -14.54
N ASN A 284 -6.19 -9.98 -13.24
CA ASN A 284 -6.00 -11.28 -12.62
C ASN A 284 -7.30 -12.11 -12.56
N ARG A 285 -8.45 -11.42 -12.47
CA ARG A 285 -9.76 -12.07 -12.63
C ARG A 285 -9.91 -12.70 -14.02
N GLU A 286 -9.55 -11.97 -15.07
CA GLU A 286 -9.59 -12.47 -16.44
C GLU A 286 -8.69 -13.68 -16.61
N ILE A 287 -7.44 -13.60 -16.15
CA ILE A 287 -6.47 -14.72 -16.18
C ILE A 287 -7.07 -15.99 -15.56
N PHE A 288 -7.67 -15.87 -14.37
CA PHE A 288 -8.28 -17.03 -13.69
C PHE A 288 -9.47 -17.61 -14.47
N LEU A 289 -10.38 -16.76 -14.94
CA LEU A 289 -11.58 -17.21 -15.66
C LEU A 289 -11.24 -17.84 -17.02
N GLU A 290 -10.33 -17.21 -17.78
CA GLU A 290 -9.87 -17.75 -19.06
C GLU A 290 -9.14 -19.08 -18.93
N ALA A 291 -8.46 -19.29 -17.80
CA ALA A 291 -7.80 -20.56 -17.49
C ALA A 291 -8.78 -21.68 -17.07
N GLY A 292 -10.08 -21.40 -16.93
CA GLY A 292 -11.12 -22.40 -16.60
C GLY A 292 -11.70 -22.25 -15.19
N GLY A 293 -11.29 -21.26 -14.42
CA GLY A 293 -11.91 -20.91 -13.15
C GLY A 293 -13.35 -20.43 -13.31
N LYS A 294 -14.19 -20.58 -12.28
CA LYS A 294 -15.64 -20.33 -12.42
C LYS A 294 -16.10 -19.03 -11.75
N LYS A 295 -15.60 -18.74 -10.57
CA LYS A 295 -16.02 -17.60 -9.76
C LYS A 295 -14.82 -16.94 -9.11
N TYR A 296 -14.74 -15.63 -9.27
CA TYR A 296 -13.71 -14.79 -8.71
C TYR A 296 -14.33 -13.62 -7.98
N ALA A 297 -13.86 -13.29 -6.78
CA ALA A 297 -14.23 -12.08 -6.07
C ALA A 297 -12.99 -11.40 -5.52
N TYR A 298 -12.91 -10.09 -5.71
CA TYR A 298 -11.91 -9.25 -5.06
C TYR A 298 -12.47 -8.75 -3.72
N ILE A 299 -11.68 -8.87 -2.67
CA ILE A 299 -11.98 -8.31 -1.35
C ILE A 299 -11.30 -6.93 -1.27
N PRO A 300 -12.05 -5.83 -1.23
CA PRO A 300 -11.48 -4.49 -1.21
C PRO A 300 -10.48 -4.29 -0.08
N ALA A 301 -9.51 -3.39 -0.29
CA ALA A 301 -8.64 -2.92 0.78
C ALA A 301 -9.48 -2.33 1.93
N LEU A 302 -8.90 -2.18 3.10
CA LEU A 302 -9.63 -1.68 4.27
C LEU A 302 -10.14 -0.25 4.09
N ASN A 303 -9.54 0.55 3.21
CA ASN A 303 -9.96 1.92 2.91
C ASN A 303 -10.27 2.72 4.19
N ALA A 304 -11.37 3.45 4.25
CA ALA A 304 -11.78 4.22 5.42
C ALA A 304 -12.85 3.48 6.25
N THR A 305 -12.83 2.15 6.28
CA THR A 305 -13.77 1.39 7.12
C THR A 305 -13.60 1.73 8.61
N PRO A 306 -14.68 1.66 9.40
CA PRO A 306 -14.62 1.97 10.84
C PRO A 306 -13.51 1.16 11.56
N GLU A 307 -13.36 -0.11 11.23
CA GLU A 307 -12.38 -1.01 11.82
C GLU A 307 -10.95 -0.58 11.51
N HIS A 308 -10.70 -0.09 10.29
CA HIS A 308 -9.39 0.43 9.90
C HIS A 308 -9.07 1.73 10.64
N ILE A 309 -10.04 2.61 10.81
CA ILE A 309 -9.87 3.84 11.59
C ILE A 309 -9.65 3.53 13.06
N ASP A 310 -10.38 2.56 13.64
CA ASP A 310 -10.19 2.09 15.01
C ASP A 310 -8.79 1.49 15.23
N MET A 311 -8.27 0.74 14.23
CA MET A 311 -6.89 0.28 14.23
C MET A 311 -5.89 1.44 14.26
N MET A 312 -6.05 2.45 13.38
CA MET A 312 -5.18 3.63 13.37
C MET A 312 -5.20 4.38 14.70
N LEU A 313 -6.37 4.50 15.32
CA LEU A 313 -6.53 5.08 16.66
C LEU A 313 -5.71 4.31 17.72
N LYS A 314 -5.80 2.98 17.71
CA LYS A 314 -5.06 2.11 18.63
C LYS A 314 -3.55 2.20 18.42
N LEU A 315 -3.09 2.12 17.17
CA LEU A 315 -1.66 2.21 16.84
C LEU A 315 -1.03 3.54 17.25
N THR A 316 -1.77 4.63 17.16
CA THR A 316 -1.25 5.97 17.49
C THR A 316 -1.42 6.35 18.96
N ALA A 317 -2.31 5.67 19.71
CA ALA A 317 -2.64 6.01 21.09
C ALA A 317 -1.43 6.06 22.06
N PRO A 318 -0.44 5.15 22.00
CA PRO A 318 0.71 5.18 22.92
C PRO A 318 1.61 6.42 22.76
N TYR A 319 1.47 7.17 21.67
CA TYR A 319 2.35 8.28 21.31
C TYR A 319 1.68 9.65 21.41
N ARG A 320 0.40 9.69 21.79
CA ARG A 320 -0.41 10.94 21.84
C ARG A 320 -0.52 11.50 23.24
#